data_b0b1f43278ffd6ec0045ec0fdd85c5ed
#
_entry.id   b0b1f43278ffd6ec0045ec0fdd85c5ed
#
_cell.length_a   1.000
_cell.length_b   1.000
_cell.length_c   1.000
_cell.angle_alpha   90.00
_cell.angle_beta   90.00
_cell.angle_gamma   90.00
#
_symmetry.space_group_name_H-M   'P 1'
#
loop_
_entity.id
_entity.type
_entity.pdbx_description
1 polymer ?
#
loop_
_entity_poly.entity_id
_entity_poly.type
_entity_poly.pdbx_seq_one_letter_code
_entity_poly.pdbx_strand_id
1 'polypeptide(L)'
;MGASFRNVGEITELAGSDLLTIAPSLLAELQATEGELPRKLDPENAAKLSIEKISMDKATFEAMHAENRMATDKLAEGISGFATALEALEQLLASRLASLEG
;
A
#
# COMPACT_ATOMS: atom_id res chain seq x y z
N MET A 1 8.14 -6.17 -1.77
CA MET A 1 7.76 -5.87 -3.17
C MET A 1 7.09 -4.51 -3.22
N GLY A 2 7.60 -3.59 -4.04
CA GLY A 2 6.96 -2.30 -4.30
C GLY A 2 5.89 -2.42 -5.38
N ALA A 3 4.84 -1.62 -5.29
CA ALA A 3 3.73 -1.64 -6.24
C ALA A 3 2.98 -0.29 -6.26
N SER A 4 2.06 -0.14 -7.19
CA SER A 4 1.16 1.02 -7.29
C SER A 4 1.88 2.36 -7.50
N PHE A 5 2.93 2.35 -8.28
CA PHE A 5 3.72 3.53 -8.61
C PHE A 5 2.91 4.54 -9.44
N ARG A 6 3.14 5.82 -9.18
CA ARG A 6 2.53 6.95 -9.90
C ARG A 6 3.46 7.57 -10.94
N ASN A 7 4.77 7.44 -10.75
CA ASN A 7 5.79 8.01 -11.62
C ASN A 7 7.08 7.17 -11.58
N VAL A 8 7.95 7.41 -12.55
CA VAL A 8 9.25 6.73 -12.68
C VAL A 8 10.19 7.05 -11.51
N GLY A 9 10.11 8.25 -10.95
CA GLY A 9 10.94 8.63 -9.80
C GLY A 9 10.74 7.73 -8.58
N GLU A 10 9.50 7.34 -8.28
CA GLU A 10 9.20 6.39 -7.19
C GLU A 10 9.85 5.02 -7.44
N ILE A 11 9.90 4.58 -8.69
CA ILE A 11 10.51 3.30 -9.08
C ILE A 11 12.01 3.35 -8.92
N THR A 12 12.65 4.41 -9.39
CA THR A 12 14.11 4.58 -9.31
C THR A 12 14.61 4.71 -7.88
N GLU A 13 13.81 5.28 -6.97
CA GLU A 13 14.12 5.29 -5.53
C GLU A 13 14.18 3.89 -4.90
N LEU A 14 13.52 2.91 -5.50
CA LEU A 14 13.55 1.51 -5.07
C LEU A 14 14.51 0.64 -5.89
N ALA A 15 15.45 1.25 -6.62
CA ALA A 15 16.47 0.52 -7.39
C ALA A 15 17.30 -0.38 -6.47
N GLY A 16 17.25 -1.68 -6.71
CA GLY A 16 17.87 -2.73 -5.88
C GLY A 16 16.86 -3.59 -5.12
N SER A 17 15.57 -3.24 -5.15
CA SER A 17 14.52 -4.11 -4.61
C SER A 17 14.41 -5.41 -5.42
N ASP A 18 14.12 -6.52 -4.74
CA ASP A 18 14.02 -7.84 -5.37
C ASP A 18 12.90 -7.91 -6.41
N LEU A 19 11.73 -7.35 -6.08
CA LEU A 19 10.55 -7.40 -6.92
C LEU A 19 9.80 -6.07 -6.90
N LEU A 20 9.40 -5.62 -8.09
CA LEU A 20 8.55 -4.45 -8.29
C LEU A 20 7.42 -4.79 -9.25
N THR A 21 6.21 -4.38 -8.92
CA THR A 21 5.06 -4.44 -9.83
C THR A 21 4.88 -3.07 -10.47
N ILE A 22 5.14 -2.99 -11.77
CA ILE A 22 5.19 -1.73 -12.51
C ILE A 22 4.14 -1.77 -13.63
N ALA A 23 3.35 -0.70 -13.77
CA ALA A 23 2.40 -0.57 -14.86
C ALA A 23 3.11 -0.53 -16.24
N PRO A 24 2.52 -1.11 -17.29
CA PRO A 24 3.14 -1.15 -18.63
C PRO A 24 3.54 0.23 -19.17
N SER A 25 2.77 1.28 -18.88
CA SER A 25 3.10 2.66 -19.27
C SER A 25 4.38 3.17 -18.63
N LEU A 26 4.60 2.88 -17.35
CA LEU A 26 5.82 3.27 -16.64
C LEU A 26 7.04 2.42 -17.08
N LEU A 27 6.82 1.16 -17.43
CA LEU A 27 7.87 0.33 -18.04
C LEU A 27 8.33 0.89 -19.38
N ALA A 28 7.39 1.33 -20.21
CA ALA A 28 7.73 1.96 -21.51
C ALA A 28 8.50 3.28 -21.31
N GLU A 29 8.13 4.09 -20.34
CA GLU A 29 8.83 5.32 -19.98
C GLU A 29 10.25 5.01 -19.48
N LEU A 30 10.43 4.02 -18.61
CA LEU A 30 11.76 3.56 -18.18
C LEU A 30 12.61 3.07 -19.34
N GLN A 31 12.04 2.32 -20.27
CA GLN A 31 12.75 1.82 -21.44
C GLN A 31 13.19 2.96 -22.39
N ALA A 32 12.42 4.03 -22.46
CA ALA A 32 12.73 5.19 -23.29
C ALA A 32 13.67 6.20 -22.59
N THR A 33 13.89 6.06 -21.29
CA THR A 33 14.73 6.97 -20.51
C THR A 33 16.17 6.45 -20.48
N GLU A 34 17.10 7.26 -20.95
CA GLU A 34 18.54 7.00 -20.88
C GLU A 34 19.15 7.71 -19.67
N GLY A 35 20.17 7.13 -19.07
CA GLY A 35 20.91 7.71 -17.96
C GLY A 35 21.46 6.66 -16.99
N GLU A 36 22.16 7.14 -15.97
CA GLU A 36 22.64 6.29 -14.90
C GLU A 36 21.53 5.98 -13.90
N LEU A 37 21.40 4.71 -13.55
CA LEU A 37 20.49 4.25 -12.50
C LEU A 37 21.30 3.68 -11.34
N PRO A 38 21.65 4.49 -10.34
CA PRO A 38 22.38 4.00 -9.17
C PRO A 38 21.49 3.06 -8.33
N ARG A 39 22.08 1.96 -7.87
CA ARG A 39 21.42 1.08 -6.91
C ARG A 39 21.28 1.78 -5.58
N LYS A 40 20.07 2.06 -5.13
CA LYS A 40 19.77 2.75 -3.87
C LYS A 40 19.53 1.80 -2.71
N LEU A 41 18.93 0.64 -2.98
CA LEU A 41 18.65 -0.38 -1.97
C LEU A 41 19.71 -1.48 -2.04
N ASP A 42 20.53 -1.53 -1.02
CA ASP A 42 21.60 -2.51 -0.84
C ASP A 42 21.63 -2.99 0.62
N PRO A 43 21.50 -4.31 0.87
CA PRO A 43 21.43 -4.84 2.24
C PRO A 43 22.67 -4.53 3.09
N GLU A 44 23.85 -4.56 2.45
CA GLU A 44 25.09 -4.29 3.17
C GLU A 44 25.21 -2.81 3.58
N ASN A 45 24.78 -1.92 2.70
CA ASN A 45 24.72 -0.50 3.00
C ASN A 45 23.63 -0.17 4.01
N ALA A 46 22.45 -0.80 3.89
CA ALA A 46 21.35 -0.62 4.83
C ALA A 46 21.76 -1.03 6.27
N ALA A 47 22.53 -2.12 6.41
CA ALA A 47 23.02 -2.56 7.71
C ALA A 47 23.98 -1.57 8.40
N LYS A 48 24.61 -0.69 7.63
CA LYS A 48 25.54 0.35 8.13
C LYS A 48 24.82 1.66 8.47
N LEU A 49 23.56 1.81 8.07
CA LEU A 49 22.79 3.02 8.37
C LEU A 49 22.29 3.00 9.81
N SER A 50 22.44 4.13 10.48
CA SER A 50 21.83 4.35 11.80
C SER A 50 20.41 4.85 11.61
N ILE A 51 19.46 3.91 11.48
CA ILE A 51 18.05 4.22 11.34
C ILE A 51 17.41 4.21 12.72
N GLU A 52 16.90 5.36 13.15
CA GLU A 52 16.18 5.46 14.41
C GLU A 52 14.82 4.77 14.32
N LYS A 53 14.51 3.97 15.35
CA LYS A 53 13.18 3.41 15.50
C LYS A 53 12.22 4.51 15.96
N ILE A 54 11.16 4.75 15.19
CA ILE A 54 10.11 5.68 15.63
C ILE A 54 9.36 5.10 16.82
N SER A 55 9.11 5.96 17.81
CA SER A 55 8.23 5.66 18.93
C SER A 55 6.85 6.23 18.61
N MET A 56 5.82 5.41 18.81
CA MET A 56 4.47 5.77 18.41
C MET A 56 3.48 5.31 19.46
N ASP A 57 2.87 6.26 20.16
CA ASP A 57 1.67 6.02 20.95
C ASP A 57 0.39 6.27 20.10
N LYS A 58 -0.77 6.06 20.69
CA LYS A 58 -2.04 6.24 19.99
C LYS A 58 -2.21 7.66 19.44
N ALA A 59 -1.91 8.68 20.24
CA ALA A 59 -2.08 10.07 19.86
C ALA A 59 -1.15 10.46 18.68
N THR A 60 0.10 10.01 18.73
CA THR A 60 1.08 10.22 17.67
C THR A 60 0.65 9.51 16.38
N PHE A 61 0.19 8.26 16.47
CA PHE A 61 -0.34 7.53 15.33
C PHE A 61 -1.53 8.27 14.69
N GLU A 62 -2.50 8.67 15.48
CA GLU A 62 -3.69 9.37 15.00
C GLU A 62 -3.33 10.70 14.31
N ALA A 63 -2.40 11.46 14.86
CA ALA A 63 -1.93 12.71 14.26
C ALA A 63 -1.22 12.46 12.93
N MET A 64 -0.24 11.57 12.88
CA MET A 64 0.51 11.24 11.66
C MET A 64 -0.40 10.62 10.58
N HIS A 65 -1.37 9.79 10.97
CA HIS A 65 -2.33 9.22 10.05
C HIS A 65 -3.24 10.30 9.45
N ALA A 66 -3.73 11.24 10.27
CA ALA A 66 -4.57 12.35 9.80
C ALA A 66 -3.85 13.28 8.81
N GLU A 67 -2.54 13.45 8.94
CA GLU A 67 -1.72 14.23 8.01
C GLU A 67 -1.57 13.57 6.63
N ASN A 68 -1.72 12.24 6.56
CA ASN A 68 -1.67 11.50 5.31
C ASN A 68 -3.09 11.27 4.77
N ARG A 69 -3.55 12.19 3.93
CA ARG A 69 -4.89 12.16 3.36
C ARG A 69 -5.20 10.86 2.63
N MET A 70 -4.29 10.36 1.82
CA MET A 70 -4.50 9.12 1.07
C MET A 70 -4.68 7.91 2.01
N ALA A 71 -3.85 7.80 3.04
CA ALA A 71 -3.96 6.73 4.03
C ALA A 71 -5.29 6.81 4.78
N THR A 72 -5.68 8.00 5.21
CA THR A 72 -6.95 8.26 5.92
C THR A 72 -8.16 7.91 5.06
N ASP A 73 -8.22 8.44 3.84
CA ASP A 73 -9.34 8.22 2.92
C ASP A 73 -9.47 6.74 2.54
N LYS A 74 -8.36 6.09 2.21
CA LYS A 74 -8.36 4.68 1.79
C LYS A 74 -8.66 3.71 2.94
N LEU A 75 -8.25 4.01 4.15
CA LEU A 75 -8.61 3.21 5.31
C LEU A 75 -10.11 3.33 5.61
N ALA A 76 -10.64 4.55 5.61
CA ALA A 76 -12.07 4.80 5.84
C ALA A 76 -12.95 4.14 4.76
N GLU A 77 -12.58 4.27 3.49
CA GLU A 77 -13.25 3.63 2.36
C GLU A 77 -13.23 2.10 2.49
N GLY A 78 -12.08 1.52 2.85
CA GLY A 78 -11.93 0.09 3.06
C GLY A 78 -12.79 -0.45 4.19
N ILE A 79 -12.79 0.22 5.34
CA ILE A 79 -13.61 -0.16 6.50
C ILE A 79 -15.10 -0.11 6.13
N SER A 80 -15.55 0.98 5.50
CA SER A 80 -16.95 1.13 5.08
C SER A 80 -17.35 0.06 4.05
N GLY A 81 -16.51 -0.22 3.06
CA GLY A 81 -16.78 -1.23 2.04
C GLY A 81 -16.88 -2.64 2.64
N PHE A 82 -15.98 -3.02 3.54
CA PHE A 82 -16.04 -4.31 4.23
C PHE A 82 -17.25 -4.44 5.13
N ALA A 83 -17.63 -3.39 5.87
CA ALA A 83 -18.83 -3.38 6.70
C ALA A 83 -20.09 -3.62 5.84
N THR A 84 -20.24 -2.91 4.74
CA THR A 84 -21.37 -3.09 3.80
C THR A 84 -21.41 -4.51 3.23
N ALA A 85 -20.27 -5.07 2.84
CA ALA A 85 -20.20 -6.43 2.33
C ALA A 85 -20.57 -7.48 3.39
N LEU A 86 -20.15 -7.26 4.65
CA LEU A 86 -20.52 -8.13 5.76
C LEU A 86 -22.02 -8.09 6.05
N GLU A 87 -22.62 -6.92 6.11
CA GLU A 87 -24.07 -6.75 6.28
C GLU A 87 -24.86 -7.47 5.18
N ALA A 88 -24.42 -7.35 3.93
CA ALA A 88 -25.05 -8.06 2.80
C ALA A 88 -24.95 -9.58 2.94
N LEU A 89 -23.81 -10.10 3.41
CA LEU A 89 -23.64 -11.52 3.68
C LEU A 89 -24.55 -12.00 4.82
N GLU A 90 -24.62 -11.24 5.91
CA GLU A 90 -25.50 -11.55 7.06
C GLU A 90 -26.98 -11.61 6.64
N GLN A 91 -27.42 -10.65 5.83
CA GLN A 91 -28.78 -10.64 5.28
C GLN A 91 -29.07 -11.85 4.37
N LEU A 92 -28.10 -12.23 3.53
CA LEU A 92 -28.21 -13.41 2.69
C LEU A 92 -28.34 -14.68 3.54
N LEU A 93 -27.52 -14.84 4.56
CA LEU A 93 -27.54 -16.00 5.45
C LEU A 93 -28.85 -16.06 6.25
N ALA A 94 -29.31 -14.95 6.79
CA ALA A 94 -30.59 -14.86 7.50
C ALA A 94 -31.79 -15.24 6.61
N SER A 95 -31.81 -14.75 5.38
CA SER A 95 -32.82 -15.08 4.38
C SER A 95 -32.81 -16.58 4.02
N ARG A 96 -31.63 -17.16 3.87
CA ARG A 96 -31.47 -18.59 3.60
C ARG A 96 -31.92 -19.46 4.78
N LEU A 97 -31.56 -19.07 5.99
CA LEU A 97 -31.96 -19.75 7.21
C LEU A 97 -33.48 -19.77 7.35
N ALA A 98 -34.14 -18.61 7.21
CA ALA A 98 -35.58 -18.49 7.27
C ALA A 98 -36.29 -19.39 6.23
N SER A 99 -35.73 -19.53 5.02
CA SER A 99 -36.30 -20.42 4.00
C SER A 99 -36.09 -21.92 4.30
N LEU A 100 -35.15 -22.30 5.12
CA LEU A 100 -34.91 -23.68 5.55
C LEU A 100 -35.77 -24.06 6.76
N GLU A 101 -36.12 -23.11 7.60
CA GLU A 101 -36.93 -23.30 8.81
C GLU A 101 -38.43 -23.22 8.52
N GLY A 102 -38.83 -22.61 7.39
CA GLY A 102 -40.21 -22.50 6.95
C GLY A 102 -40.63 -23.65 6.11
#